data_a8d8f8a1780c9605551f42381c176dd4
#
_entry.id   a8d8f8a1780c9605551f42381c176dd4
#
_cell.length_a   1.000
_cell.length_b   1.000
_cell.length_c   1.000
_cell.angle_alpha   90.00
_cell.angle_beta   90.00
_cell.angle_gamma   90.00
#
_symmetry.space_group_name_H-M   'P 1'
#
loop_
_entity.id
_entity.type
_entity.pdbx_description
1 polymer ?
#
loop_
_entity_poly.entity_id
_entity_poly.type
_entity_poly.pdbx_seq_one_letter_code
_entity_poly.pdbx_strand_id
1 'polypeptide(L)'
;MAPTGDSRVTTSLRILPVFGPCDHGHVSLRPEAEPFSVDGGPVAAVLCHGLTGMPGSLRDWGAGLAEAGLTVRVPRLPGHGTTWQDANRTSWQDWYAELERTFDEVRSRCDHVFVMGLSMGGTLVLRLAEQRGADISGVVVVNPSLFTTRKDAKLLPLVRLFVPSFPPVGNDIKKPGVTEPAYDRLPVKAAYQLALLWKLANADLAQITQPLLVLTSRDDHVVEPANSTRLMEAAGSTDKRQIVLEDSYHVATMDNDFPLIVSESLAFVRAHAPMSTG
;
A
#
# COMPACT_ATOMS: atom_id res chain seq x y z
N MET A 1 32.73 -20.73 42.03
CA MET A 1 32.60 -21.13 40.63
C MET A 1 31.10 -21.18 40.32
N ALA A 2 30.55 -20.17 39.68
CA ALA A 2 29.18 -20.13 39.19
C ALA A 2 29.25 -20.16 37.67
N PRO A 3 28.40 -20.89 36.96
CA PRO A 3 28.29 -20.72 35.51
C PRO A 3 27.23 -19.67 35.19
N THR A 4 27.64 -18.73 34.40
CA THR A 4 26.84 -17.70 33.77
C THR A 4 25.92 -18.33 32.73
N GLY A 5 24.58 -18.21 32.94
CA GLY A 5 23.57 -18.58 31.94
C GLY A 5 23.26 -17.39 31.05
N ASP A 6 23.65 -17.50 29.79
CA ASP A 6 23.29 -16.57 28.72
C ASP A 6 21.86 -16.90 28.24
N SER A 7 20.89 -16.10 28.65
CA SER A 7 19.50 -16.23 28.16
C SER A 7 19.30 -15.37 26.91
N ARG A 8 19.58 -15.95 25.75
CA ARG A 8 19.15 -15.38 24.48
C ARG A 8 17.63 -15.51 24.37
N VAL A 9 16.94 -14.38 24.45
CA VAL A 9 15.52 -14.28 24.11
C VAL A 9 15.39 -14.41 22.61
N THR A 10 15.10 -15.60 22.12
CA THR A 10 14.68 -15.82 20.74
C THR A 10 13.22 -15.42 20.61
N THR A 11 12.97 -14.23 20.07
CA THR A 11 11.63 -13.80 19.67
C THR A 11 11.16 -14.69 18.52
N SER A 12 10.30 -15.64 18.81
CA SER A 12 9.69 -16.52 17.81
C SER A 12 8.65 -15.75 17.04
N LEU A 13 8.93 -15.42 15.78
CA LEU A 13 7.95 -14.92 14.82
C LEU A 13 6.88 -15.99 14.59
N ARG A 14 5.71 -15.85 15.20
CA ARG A 14 4.55 -16.69 14.89
C ARG A 14 3.80 -16.09 13.70
N ILE A 15 3.95 -16.69 12.54
CA ILE A 15 3.09 -16.48 11.38
C ILE A 15 1.79 -17.23 11.66
N LEU A 16 0.69 -16.50 11.90
CA LEU A 16 -0.63 -17.09 12.10
C LEU A 16 -1.35 -17.19 10.74
N PRO A 17 -1.86 -18.36 10.37
CA PRO A 17 -2.72 -18.47 9.19
C PRO A 17 -4.13 -17.93 9.50
N VAL A 18 -4.52 -16.87 8.81
CA VAL A 18 -5.87 -16.30 8.87
C VAL A 18 -6.62 -16.74 7.63
N PHE A 19 -7.39 -17.84 7.69
CA PHE A 19 -8.39 -18.13 6.66
C PHE A 19 -9.49 -19.10 7.15
N GLY A 20 -10.76 -18.67 6.96
CA GLY A 20 -11.91 -19.53 6.78
C GLY A 20 -12.08 -19.82 5.27
N PRO A 21 -12.71 -20.93 4.86
CA PRO A 21 -12.72 -21.38 3.48
C PRO A 21 -13.74 -20.64 2.62
N CYS A 22 -13.28 -19.93 1.58
CA CYS A 22 -14.08 -19.67 0.38
C CYS A 22 -13.62 -20.65 -0.71
N ASP A 23 -14.46 -21.64 -0.99
CA ASP A 23 -14.25 -22.65 -2.02
C ASP A 23 -14.51 -22.02 -3.40
N HIS A 24 -13.43 -21.63 -4.08
CA HIS A 24 -13.44 -21.35 -5.52
C HIS A 24 -12.24 -22.06 -6.11
N GLY A 25 -12.50 -22.93 -7.10
CA GLY A 25 -11.59 -23.86 -7.78
C GLY A 25 -10.13 -23.43 -7.75
N HIS A 26 -9.23 -24.36 -7.39
CA HIS A 26 -7.80 -24.18 -7.10
C HIS A 26 -7.07 -23.25 -8.08
N VAL A 27 -7.14 -21.95 -7.86
CA VAL A 27 -6.19 -21.01 -8.43
C VAL A 27 -5.01 -20.98 -7.46
N SER A 28 -3.86 -21.49 -7.90
CA SER A 28 -2.65 -21.47 -7.09
C SER A 28 -2.28 -20.01 -6.77
N LEU A 29 -2.21 -19.68 -5.49
CA LEU A 29 -1.66 -18.42 -5.03
C LEU A 29 -0.18 -18.36 -5.40
N ARG A 30 0.27 -17.20 -5.86
CA ARG A 30 1.70 -16.92 -6.02
C ARG A 30 2.34 -16.83 -4.64
N PRO A 31 3.56 -17.31 -4.43
CA PRO A 31 4.23 -17.24 -3.12
C PRO A 31 4.31 -15.81 -2.56
N GLU A 32 4.52 -14.82 -3.43
CA GLU A 32 4.63 -13.41 -3.08
C GLU A 32 3.28 -12.77 -2.74
N ALA A 33 2.16 -13.48 -2.97
CA ALA A 33 0.81 -13.03 -2.69
C ALA A 33 0.35 -13.30 -1.26
N GLU A 34 1.12 -14.05 -0.49
CA GLU A 34 0.83 -14.28 0.93
C GLU A 34 0.79 -12.94 1.68
N PRO A 35 -0.29 -12.66 2.43
CA PRO A 35 -0.33 -11.49 3.30
C PRO A 35 0.83 -11.48 4.27
N PHE A 36 1.35 -10.29 4.59
CA PHE A 36 2.39 -10.14 5.60
C PHE A 36 1.78 -9.58 6.88
N SER A 37 2.01 -10.26 8.01
CA SER A 37 1.45 -9.88 9.31
C SER A 37 2.46 -10.13 10.40
N VAL A 38 2.73 -9.09 11.20
CA VAL A 38 3.59 -9.15 12.39
C VAL A 38 2.86 -8.44 13.52
N ASP A 39 2.76 -9.09 14.67
CA ASP A 39 2.30 -8.45 15.90
C ASP A 39 3.48 -7.81 16.62
N GLY A 40 3.32 -6.56 16.99
CA GLY A 40 4.30 -5.75 17.71
C GLY A 40 3.67 -4.95 18.84
N GLY A 41 4.12 -3.71 19.02
CA GLY A 41 3.61 -2.79 20.03
C GLY A 41 2.23 -2.19 19.72
N PRO A 42 1.77 -1.20 20.52
CA PRO A 42 0.47 -0.55 20.38
C PRO A 42 0.38 0.45 19.20
N VAL A 43 1.47 0.66 18.49
CA VAL A 43 1.52 1.46 17.26
C VAL A 43 1.52 0.52 16.06
N ALA A 44 0.63 0.76 15.11
CA ALA A 44 0.45 -0.13 13.97
C ALA A 44 0.57 0.58 12.62
N ALA A 45 0.96 -0.18 11.60
CA ALA A 45 0.95 0.21 10.20
C ALA A 45 0.17 -0.81 9.35
N VAL A 46 -0.80 -0.32 8.58
CA VAL A 46 -1.53 -1.09 7.56
C VAL A 46 -1.07 -0.61 6.19
N LEU A 47 -0.47 -1.52 5.40
CA LEU A 47 0.11 -1.20 4.09
C LEU A 47 -0.75 -1.78 2.96
N CYS A 48 -0.97 -1.01 1.89
CA CYS A 48 -1.79 -1.38 0.75
C CYS A 48 -1.01 -1.31 -0.56
N HIS A 49 -1.01 -2.42 -1.33
CA HIS A 49 -0.27 -2.56 -2.59
C HIS A 49 -1.01 -1.99 -3.81
N GLY A 50 -0.31 -1.90 -4.95
CA GLY A 50 -0.82 -1.37 -6.21
C GLY A 50 -1.70 -2.32 -7.02
N LEU A 51 -2.23 -1.84 -8.17
CA LEU A 51 -3.28 -2.48 -8.98
C LEU A 51 -2.91 -3.87 -9.51
N THR A 52 -1.70 -4.07 -10.00
CA THR A 52 -1.25 -5.36 -10.55
C THR A 52 -0.31 -6.08 -9.60
N GLY A 53 0.12 -5.37 -8.54
CA GLY A 53 1.01 -5.86 -7.52
C GLY A 53 0.32 -6.79 -6.50
N MET A 54 1.06 -7.16 -5.49
CA MET A 54 0.60 -8.03 -4.40
C MET A 54 1.42 -7.72 -3.14
N PRO A 55 1.10 -8.32 -1.98
CA PRO A 55 1.81 -8.02 -0.71
C PRO A 55 3.34 -8.08 -0.80
N GLY A 56 3.89 -8.93 -1.67
CA GLY A 56 5.32 -9.06 -1.89
C GLY A 56 6.03 -7.76 -2.26
N SER A 57 5.37 -6.84 -2.97
CA SER A 57 5.97 -5.53 -3.32
C SER A 57 6.11 -4.57 -2.14
N LEU A 58 5.45 -4.87 -1.01
CA LEU A 58 5.51 -4.07 0.23
C LEU A 58 6.09 -4.84 1.42
N ARG A 59 6.44 -6.12 1.23
CA ARG A 59 6.91 -6.99 2.32
C ARG A 59 8.09 -6.41 3.07
N ASP A 60 9.09 -5.93 2.35
CA ASP A 60 10.32 -5.40 2.96
C ASP A 60 10.04 -4.08 3.68
N TRP A 61 9.15 -3.23 3.15
CA TRP A 61 8.69 -2.02 3.86
C TRP A 61 8.00 -2.40 5.17
N GLY A 62 7.06 -3.36 5.12
CA GLY A 62 6.41 -3.88 6.31
C GLY A 62 7.40 -4.50 7.30
N ALA A 63 8.41 -5.25 6.83
CA ALA A 63 9.44 -5.85 7.68
C ALA A 63 10.28 -4.79 8.41
N GLY A 64 10.72 -3.73 7.70
CA GLY A 64 11.46 -2.64 8.32
C GLY A 64 10.66 -1.88 9.40
N LEU A 65 9.35 -1.76 9.23
CA LEU A 65 8.48 -1.19 10.26
C LEU A 65 8.29 -2.17 11.45
N ALA A 66 8.15 -3.46 11.18
CA ALA A 66 8.02 -4.49 12.21
C ALA A 66 9.30 -4.63 13.05
N GLU A 67 10.49 -4.55 12.44
CA GLU A 67 11.78 -4.54 13.14
C GLU A 67 11.90 -3.35 14.11
N ALA A 68 11.24 -2.24 13.81
CA ALA A 68 11.15 -1.09 14.72
C ALA A 68 10.07 -1.25 15.80
N GLY A 69 9.41 -2.41 15.92
CA GLY A 69 8.46 -2.75 16.96
C GLY A 69 7.00 -2.43 16.64
N LEU A 70 6.66 -2.05 15.40
CA LEU A 70 5.26 -1.82 15.02
C LEU A 70 4.50 -3.13 14.81
N THR A 71 3.20 -3.10 15.12
CA THR A 71 2.26 -4.08 14.57
C THR A 71 2.04 -3.76 13.10
N VAL A 72 2.23 -4.75 12.19
CA VAL A 72 2.18 -4.51 10.74
C VAL A 72 1.21 -5.46 10.07
N ARG A 73 0.44 -4.95 9.11
CA ARG A 73 -0.46 -5.71 8.23
C ARG A 73 -0.28 -5.25 6.78
N VAL A 74 -0.05 -6.22 5.91
CA VAL A 74 -0.07 -6.03 4.44
C VAL A 74 -1.08 -7.03 3.88
N PRO A 75 -2.37 -6.64 3.78
CA PRO A 75 -3.39 -7.54 3.25
C PRO A 75 -3.19 -7.80 1.76
N ARG A 76 -3.69 -8.94 1.30
CA ARG A 76 -3.85 -9.24 -0.13
C ARG A 76 -5.26 -8.80 -0.55
N LEU A 77 -5.32 -7.84 -1.46
CA LEU A 77 -6.59 -7.37 -1.99
C LEU A 77 -7.29 -8.47 -2.81
N PRO A 78 -8.63 -8.57 -2.77
CA PRO A 78 -9.39 -9.50 -3.60
C PRO A 78 -9.03 -9.39 -5.07
N GLY A 79 -8.91 -10.56 -5.74
CA GLY A 79 -8.51 -10.64 -7.15
C GLY A 79 -7.03 -10.41 -7.43
N HIS A 80 -6.19 -10.20 -6.40
CA HIS A 80 -4.74 -10.03 -6.55
C HIS A 80 -3.97 -11.27 -6.10
N GLY A 81 -2.78 -11.47 -6.68
CA GLY A 81 -1.91 -12.60 -6.35
C GLY A 81 -2.36 -13.95 -6.93
N THR A 82 -3.33 -13.96 -7.82
CA THR A 82 -3.85 -15.13 -8.55
C THR A 82 -3.66 -14.94 -10.06
N THR A 83 -4.70 -14.50 -10.76
CA THR A 83 -4.68 -14.19 -12.19
C THR A 83 -5.22 -12.80 -12.49
N TRP A 84 -4.78 -12.17 -13.58
CA TRP A 84 -5.34 -10.89 -14.01
C TRP A 84 -6.85 -10.98 -14.35
N GLN A 85 -7.34 -12.20 -14.71
CA GLN A 85 -8.76 -12.47 -14.93
C GLN A 85 -9.56 -12.35 -13.64
N ASP A 86 -8.99 -12.78 -12.51
CA ASP A 86 -9.63 -12.62 -11.19
C ASP A 86 -9.70 -11.16 -10.78
N ALA A 87 -8.65 -10.38 -11.03
CA ALA A 87 -8.69 -8.93 -10.81
C ALA A 87 -9.82 -8.25 -11.60
N ASN A 88 -10.11 -8.71 -12.83
CA ASN A 88 -11.23 -8.20 -13.63
C ASN A 88 -12.63 -8.56 -13.08
N ARG A 89 -12.72 -9.44 -12.08
CA ARG A 89 -13.98 -9.83 -11.42
C ARG A 89 -14.23 -9.07 -10.13
N THR A 90 -13.25 -8.31 -9.67
CA THR A 90 -13.33 -7.52 -8.44
C THR A 90 -13.58 -6.04 -8.74
N SER A 91 -14.10 -5.33 -7.75
CA SER A 91 -14.38 -3.91 -7.77
C SER A 91 -13.48 -3.16 -6.79
N TRP A 92 -13.41 -1.83 -6.89
CA TRP A 92 -12.72 -1.01 -5.92
C TRP A 92 -13.35 -1.14 -4.51
N GLN A 93 -14.65 -1.42 -4.42
CA GLN A 93 -15.34 -1.65 -3.15
C GLN A 93 -14.85 -2.91 -2.46
N ASP A 94 -14.57 -3.97 -3.22
CA ASP A 94 -14.02 -5.22 -2.66
C ASP A 94 -12.62 -4.97 -2.08
N TRP A 95 -11.79 -4.19 -2.79
CA TRP A 95 -10.44 -3.83 -2.33
C TRP A 95 -10.49 -2.94 -1.09
N TYR A 96 -11.38 -1.94 -1.11
CA TYR A 96 -11.59 -1.05 0.02
C TYR A 96 -12.08 -1.81 1.25
N ALA A 97 -13.06 -2.70 1.10
CA ALA A 97 -13.61 -3.49 2.19
C ALA A 97 -12.54 -4.39 2.86
N GLU A 98 -11.62 -4.97 2.10
CA GLU A 98 -10.52 -5.76 2.67
C GLU A 98 -9.52 -4.88 3.44
N LEU A 99 -9.19 -3.71 2.90
CA LEU A 99 -8.33 -2.75 3.59
C LEU A 99 -9.00 -2.25 4.88
N GLU A 100 -10.27 -1.89 4.83
CA GLU A 100 -11.05 -1.41 5.96
C GLU A 100 -11.18 -2.48 7.04
N ARG A 101 -11.49 -3.73 6.66
CA ARG A 101 -11.52 -4.87 7.58
C ARG A 101 -10.18 -5.06 8.29
N THR A 102 -9.08 -4.96 7.55
CA THR A 102 -7.73 -5.08 8.11
C THR A 102 -7.42 -3.92 9.05
N PHE A 103 -7.82 -2.70 8.70
CA PHE A 103 -7.70 -1.53 9.57
C PHE A 103 -8.49 -1.71 10.87
N ASP A 104 -9.76 -2.13 10.80
CA ASP A 104 -10.61 -2.33 11.98
C ASP A 104 -10.07 -3.42 12.91
N GLU A 105 -9.52 -4.51 12.37
CA GLU A 105 -8.84 -5.54 13.15
C GLU A 105 -7.71 -4.95 13.99
N VAL A 106 -6.86 -4.15 13.36
CA VAL A 106 -5.69 -3.56 14.04
C VAL A 106 -6.12 -2.45 15.00
N ARG A 107 -7.06 -1.60 14.59
CA ARG A 107 -7.57 -0.48 15.39
C ARG A 107 -8.23 -0.93 16.70
N SER A 108 -8.80 -2.14 16.70
CA SER A 108 -9.42 -2.72 17.92
C SER A 108 -8.43 -3.04 19.04
N ARG A 109 -7.12 -3.08 18.77
CA ARG A 109 -6.07 -3.51 19.68
C ARG A 109 -4.82 -2.64 19.71
N CYS A 110 -4.75 -1.63 18.82
CA CYS A 110 -3.64 -0.69 18.77
C CYS A 110 -4.14 0.74 19.02
N ASP A 111 -3.39 1.50 19.79
CA ASP A 111 -3.74 2.87 20.17
C ASP A 111 -3.58 3.85 18.99
N HIS A 112 -2.55 3.62 18.16
CA HIS A 112 -2.21 4.44 17.01
C HIS A 112 -2.12 3.58 15.76
N VAL A 113 -2.86 3.93 14.72
CA VAL A 113 -2.83 3.22 13.43
C VAL A 113 -2.48 4.18 12.31
N PHE A 114 -1.38 3.88 11.63
CA PHE A 114 -0.95 4.54 10.41
C PHE A 114 -1.37 3.72 9.19
N VAL A 115 -1.80 4.39 8.13
CA VAL A 115 -2.13 3.74 6.87
C VAL A 115 -1.13 4.17 5.80
N MET A 116 -0.61 3.20 5.06
CA MET A 116 0.46 3.43 4.09
C MET A 116 0.13 2.75 2.77
N GLY A 117 0.53 3.33 1.64
CA GLY A 117 0.17 2.72 0.37
C GLY A 117 1.03 3.15 -0.82
N LEU A 118 1.17 2.22 -1.78
CA LEU A 118 1.85 2.44 -3.05
C LEU A 118 0.81 2.54 -4.17
N SER A 119 0.92 3.57 -5.04
CA SER A 119 0.12 3.67 -6.27
C SER A 119 -1.40 3.63 -6.00
N MET A 120 -2.15 2.67 -6.55
CA MET A 120 -3.57 2.42 -6.21
C MET A 120 -3.76 2.20 -4.71
N GLY A 121 -2.84 1.49 -4.05
CA GLY A 121 -2.86 1.33 -2.59
C GLY A 121 -2.81 2.67 -1.87
N GLY A 122 -2.04 3.63 -2.41
CA GLY A 122 -2.07 5.02 -1.97
C GLY A 122 -3.46 5.65 -2.08
N THR A 123 -4.16 5.45 -3.20
CA THR A 123 -5.54 5.95 -3.38
C THR A 123 -6.51 5.33 -2.37
N LEU A 124 -6.38 4.01 -2.11
CA LEU A 124 -7.22 3.29 -1.16
C LEU A 124 -7.01 3.77 0.28
N VAL A 125 -5.76 3.99 0.71
CA VAL A 125 -5.49 4.51 2.06
C VAL A 125 -5.91 5.98 2.21
N LEU A 126 -5.81 6.79 1.15
CA LEU A 126 -6.37 8.14 1.14
C LEU A 126 -7.89 8.09 1.29
N ARG A 127 -8.58 7.22 0.54
CA ARG A 127 -10.03 7.02 0.68
C ARG A 127 -10.39 6.57 2.09
N LEU A 128 -9.62 5.69 2.71
CA LEU A 128 -9.83 5.27 4.08
C LEU A 128 -9.66 6.44 5.06
N ALA A 129 -8.65 7.28 4.86
CA ALA A 129 -8.41 8.47 5.68
C ALA A 129 -9.56 9.48 5.59
N GLU A 130 -10.12 9.69 4.40
CA GLU A 130 -11.32 10.53 4.19
C GLU A 130 -12.53 10.04 4.98
N GLN A 131 -12.71 8.72 5.11
CA GLN A 131 -13.88 8.12 5.75
C GLN A 131 -13.71 7.91 7.26
N ARG A 132 -12.51 7.65 7.75
CA ARG A 132 -12.22 7.29 9.14
C ARG A 132 -11.73 8.46 9.99
N GLY A 133 -11.32 9.55 9.37
CA GLY A 133 -10.95 10.78 10.09
C GLY A 133 -9.92 10.52 11.19
N ALA A 134 -10.25 10.91 12.41
CA ALA A 134 -9.36 10.85 13.59
C ALA A 134 -8.99 9.44 14.07
N ASP A 135 -9.61 8.38 13.54
CA ASP A 135 -9.21 7.00 13.85
C ASP A 135 -7.85 6.65 13.27
N ILE A 136 -7.39 7.41 12.26
CA ILE A 136 -6.09 7.25 11.60
C ILE A 136 -5.11 8.29 12.16
N SER A 137 -3.99 7.81 12.69
CA SER A 137 -2.94 8.65 13.30
C SER A 137 -2.05 9.37 12.28
N GLY A 138 -1.98 8.85 11.04
CA GLY A 138 -1.25 9.48 9.94
C GLY A 138 -1.26 8.63 8.68
N VAL A 139 -0.95 9.27 7.56
CA VAL A 139 -1.00 8.68 6.22
C VAL A 139 0.36 8.81 5.54
N VAL A 140 0.87 7.70 4.99
CA VAL A 140 2.10 7.69 4.17
C VAL A 140 1.78 7.12 2.79
N VAL A 141 2.05 7.88 1.74
CA VAL A 141 1.83 7.41 0.38
C VAL A 141 3.08 7.53 -0.48
N VAL A 142 3.32 6.48 -1.27
CA VAL A 142 4.41 6.42 -2.26
C VAL A 142 3.78 6.40 -3.64
N ASN A 143 4.12 7.38 -4.48
CA ASN A 143 3.63 7.51 -5.86
C ASN A 143 2.11 7.31 -5.98
N PRO A 144 1.27 8.04 -5.19
CA PRO A 144 -0.17 7.82 -5.13
C PRO A 144 -0.84 8.12 -6.47
N SER A 145 -1.76 7.24 -6.89
CA SER A 145 -2.45 7.34 -8.17
C SER A 145 -3.82 8.00 -7.99
N LEU A 146 -3.98 9.25 -8.40
CA LEU A 146 -5.25 10.01 -8.28
C LEU A 146 -5.88 10.34 -9.64
N PHE A 147 -5.11 10.30 -10.71
CA PHE A 147 -5.57 10.52 -12.09
C PHE A 147 -4.51 10.04 -13.09
N THR A 148 -4.85 10.13 -14.37
CA THR A 148 -3.88 10.00 -15.45
C THR A 148 -4.10 11.09 -16.51
N THR A 149 -3.03 11.58 -17.10
CA THR A 149 -3.07 12.53 -18.22
C THR A 149 -3.28 11.86 -19.58
N ARG A 150 -3.25 10.54 -19.62
CA ARG A 150 -3.45 9.75 -20.84
C ARG A 150 -4.84 9.98 -21.43
N LYS A 151 -4.88 10.47 -22.67
CA LYS A 151 -6.15 10.79 -23.36
C LYS A 151 -6.98 9.55 -23.68
N ASP A 152 -6.33 8.41 -23.93
CA ASP A 152 -6.98 7.11 -24.21
C ASP A 152 -7.71 6.53 -22.99
N ALA A 153 -7.35 6.91 -21.77
CA ALA A 153 -8.04 6.50 -20.55
C ALA A 153 -9.53 6.93 -20.55
N LYS A 154 -9.90 7.99 -21.28
CA LYS A 154 -11.30 8.42 -21.43
C LYS A 154 -12.17 7.39 -22.14
N LEU A 155 -11.56 6.52 -22.95
CA LEU A 155 -12.26 5.43 -23.66
C LEU A 155 -12.42 4.17 -22.82
N LEU A 156 -11.81 4.11 -21.62
CA LEU A 156 -11.80 2.94 -20.75
C LEU A 156 -13.22 2.40 -20.44
N PRO A 157 -14.26 3.25 -20.22
CA PRO A 157 -15.63 2.77 -20.00
C PRO A 157 -16.19 1.93 -21.15
N LEU A 158 -15.80 2.23 -22.39
CA LEU A 158 -16.20 1.50 -23.58
C LEU A 158 -15.29 0.32 -23.86
N VAL A 159 -13.97 0.54 -23.81
CA VAL A 159 -12.95 -0.46 -24.13
C VAL A 159 -13.06 -1.70 -23.22
N ARG A 160 -13.38 -1.52 -21.93
CA ARG A 160 -13.55 -2.62 -20.95
C ARG A 160 -14.62 -3.65 -21.33
N LEU A 161 -15.52 -3.32 -22.25
CA LEU A 161 -16.58 -4.25 -22.70
C LEU A 161 -16.06 -5.25 -23.72
N PHE A 162 -14.98 -4.92 -24.44
CA PHE A 162 -14.47 -5.69 -25.57
C PHE A 162 -13.03 -6.16 -25.36
N VAL A 163 -12.24 -5.45 -24.59
CA VAL A 163 -10.82 -5.73 -24.35
C VAL A 163 -10.62 -6.16 -22.91
N PRO A 164 -10.22 -7.40 -22.64
CA PRO A 164 -10.08 -7.91 -21.27
C PRO A 164 -8.78 -7.43 -20.59
N SER A 165 -7.71 -7.20 -21.35
CA SER A 165 -6.40 -6.80 -20.80
C SER A 165 -5.55 -6.08 -21.83
N PHE A 166 -4.63 -5.24 -21.33
CA PHE A 166 -3.54 -4.60 -22.10
C PHE A 166 -2.17 -5.21 -21.71
N PRO A 167 -1.09 -4.85 -22.43
CA PRO A 167 0.28 -5.11 -21.98
C PRO A 167 0.48 -4.59 -20.55
N PRO A 168 1.41 -5.19 -19.78
CA PRO A 168 1.65 -4.78 -18.40
C PRO A 168 2.16 -3.34 -18.34
N VAL A 169 1.85 -2.68 -17.21
CA VAL A 169 2.36 -1.34 -16.85
C VAL A 169 3.20 -1.37 -15.57
N GLY A 170 3.40 -2.57 -14.99
CA GLY A 170 4.20 -2.78 -13.77
C GLY A 170 5.68 -2.96 -14.08
N ASN A 171 6.44 -3.25 -13.00
CA ASN A 171 7.89 -3.47 -13.03
C ASN A 171 8.70 -2.24 -13.45
N ASP A 172 8.18 -1.05 -13.15
CA ASP A 172 8.91 0.20 -13.32
C ASP A 172 9.84 0.42 -12.12
N ILE A 173 11.02 -0.25 -12.18
CA ILE A 173 12.06 -0.28 -11.15
C ILE A 173 13.39 0.08 -11.82
N LYS A 174 14.12 1.03 -11.23
CA LYS A 174 15.42 1.50 -11.73
C LYS A 174 16.56 0.55 -11.35
N LYS A 175 16.43 -0.09 -10.19
CA LYS A 175 17.44 -1.00 -9.62
C LYS A 175 17.61 -2.25 -10.47
N PRO A 176 18.81 -2.53 -11.02
CA PRO A 176 19.02 -3.69 -11.86
C PRO A 176 18.78 -5.02 -11.13
N GLY A 177 18.17 -5.98 -11.84
CA GLY A 177 17.96 -7.35 -11.34
C GLY A 177 16.82 -7.51 -10.35
N VAL A 178 16.06 -6.46 -10.07
CA VAL A 178 14.84 -6.50 -9.25
C VAL A 178 13.62 -6.56 -10.16
N THR A 179 12.67 -7.40 -9.82
CA THR A 179 11.41 -7.56 -10.55
C THR A 179 10.25 -7.52 -9.58
N GLU A 180 9.25 -6.70 -9.87
CA GLU A 180 8.01 -6.63 -9.07
C GLU A 180 7.21 -7.93 -9.25
N PRO A 181 6.74 -8.56 -8.16
CA PRO A 181 5.73 -9.60 -8.24
C PRO A 181 4.38 -8.97 -8.64
N ALA A 182 4.09 -8.95 -9.93
CA ALA A 182 2.89 -8.34 -10.50
C ALA A 182 2.29 -9.23 -11.60
N TYR A 183 1.12 -8.85 -12.10
CA TYR A 183 0.55 -9.52 -13.27
C TYR A 183 1.31 -9.14 -14.54
N ASP A 184 1.41 -10.11 -15.45
CA ASP A 184 1.98 -9.96 -16.79
C ASP A 184 1.07 -9.22 -17.79
N ARG A 185 -0.13 -8.82 -17.35
CA ARG A 185 -1.10 -8.04 -18.10
C ARG A 185 -1.84 -7.05 -17.20
N LEU A 186 -2.22 -5.91 -17.78
CA LEU A 186 -3.09 -4.93 -17.11
C LEU A 186 -4.56 -5.34 -17.29
N PRO A 187 -5.29 -5.73 -16.23
CA PRO A 187 -6.71 -6.07 -16.31
C PRO A 187 -7.55 -4.79 -16.54
N VAL A 188 -8.26 -4.71 -17.69
CA VAL A 188 -8.91 -3.47 -18.12
C VAL A 188 -10.12 -3.10 -17.25
N LYS A 189 -10.88 -4.10 -16.77
CA LYS A 189 -12.01 -3.84 -15.87
C LYS A 189 -11.52 -3.34 -14.51
N ALA A 190 -10.42 -3.91 -13.99
CA ALA A 190 -9.81 -3.43 -12.75
C ALA A 190 -9.23 -2.01 -12.91
N ALA A 191 -8.58 -1.69 -14.03
CA ALA A 191 -8.15 -0.33 -14.33
C ALA A 191 -9.32 0.66 -14.39
N TYR A 192 -10.47 0.23 -14.90
CA TYR A 192 -11.70 1.03 -14.85
C TYR A 192 -12.21 1.24 -13.41
N GLN A 193 -12.13 0.23 -12.54
CA GLN A 193 -12.48 0.36 -11.13
C GLN A 193 -11.58 1.38 -10.42
N LEU A 194 -10.29 1.37 -10.72
CA LEU A 194 -9.37 2.40 -10.24
C LEU A 194 -9.78 3.80 -10.70
N ALA A 195 -10.18 3.96 -11.97
CA ALA A 195 -10.65 5.24 -12.48
C ALA A 195 -11.95 5.74 -11.79
N LEU A 196 -12.81 4.83 -11.33
CA LEU A 196 -13.96 5.18 -10.49
C LEU A 196 -13.52 5.62 -9.09
N LEU A 197 -12.56 4.92 -8.49
CA LEU A 197 -12.01 5.27 -7.18
C LEU A 197 -11.33 6.65 -7.20
N TRP A 198 -10.58 6.99 -8.27
CA TRP A 198 -9.99 8.33 -8.44
C TRP A 198 -11.02 9.46 -8.32
N LYS A 199 -12.21 9.28 -8.91
CA LYS A 199 -13.25 10.31 -8.85
C LYS A 199 -13.72 10.57 -7.43
N LEU A 200 -13.85 9.50 -6.63
CA LEU A 200 -14.29 9.59 -5.24
C LEU A 200 -13.21 10.23 -4.36
N ALA A 201 -11.98 9.69 -4.42
CA ALA A 201 -10.88 10.23 -3.63
C ALA A 201 -10.61 11.71 -3.96
N ASN A 202 -10.56 12.10 -5.26
CA ASN A 202 -10.35 13.50 -5.62
C ASN A 202 -11.47 14.45 -5.14
N ALA A 203 -12.69 13.97 -4.96
CA ALA A 203 -13.80 14.79 -4.47
C ALA A 203 -13.65 15.14 -2.98
N ASP A 204 -13.00 14.26 -2.21
CA ASP A 204 -12.98 14.32 -0.75
C ASP A 204 -11.58 14.59 -0.16
N LEU A 205 -10.54 14.87 -0.98
CA LEU A 205 -9.15 15.11 -0.51
C LEU A 205 -9.05 16.14 0.62
N ALA A 206 -9.91 17.16 0.63
CA ALA A 206 -9.95 18.17 1.68
C ALA A 206 -10.34 17.61 3.06
N GLN A 207 -10.93 16.41 3.11
CA GLN A 207 -11.29 15.73 4.36
C GLN A 207 -10.08 15.01 5.00
N ILE A 208 -8.97 14.85 4.28
CA ILE A 208 -7.73 14.30 4.82
C ILE A 208 -7.07 15.37 5.68
N THR A 209 -7.34 15.33 6.97
CA THR A 209 -6.81 16.28 7.96
C THR A 209 -5.70 15.70 8.85
N GLN A 210 -5.47 14.38 8.75
CA GLN A 210 -4.41 13.67 9.45
C GLN A 210 -3.04 14.12 8.95
N PRO A 211 -1.97 13.98 9.76
CA PRO A 211 -0.60 14.11 9.30
C PRO A 211 -0.38 13.30 8.01
N LEU A 212 0.30 13.89 7.02
CA LEU A 212 0.46 13.32 5.68
C LEU A 212 1.90 13.37 5.20
N LEU A 213 2.48 12.22 4.90
CA LEU A 213 3.78 12.09 4.23
C LEU A 213 3.57 11.55 2.81
N VAL A 214 4.07 12.30 1.82
CA VAL A 214 4.02 11.93 0.40
C VAL A 214 5.43 11.72 -0.10
N LEU A 215 5.74 10.51 -0.59
CA LEU A 215 7.01 10.20 -1.24
C LEU A 215 6.76 10.04 -2.74
N THR A 216 7.52 10.78 -3.55
CA THR A 216 7.26 10.91 -4.98
C THR A 216 8.53 10.69 -5.76
N SER A 217 8.56 9.67 -6.62
CA SER A 217 9.65 9.45 -7.55
C SER A 217 9.71 10.59 -8.57
N ARG A 218 10.92 11.13 -8.81
CA ARG A 218 11.12 12.14 -9.82
C ARG A 218 10.79 11.62 -11.23
N ASP A 219 11.21 10.40 -11.51
CA ASP A 219 11.12 9.75 -12.82
C ASP A 219 10.14 8.56 -12.74
N ASP A 220 8.85 8.83 -12.49
CA ASP A 220 7.79 7.83 -12.50
C ASP A 220 7.17 7.72 -13.90
N HIS A 221 7.25 6.53 -14.52
CA HIS A 221 6.75 6.29 -15.90
C HIS A 221 5.33 5.70 -15.91
N VAL A 222 4.73 5.45 -14.73
CA VAL A 222 3.39 4.85 -14.57
C VAL A 222 2.38 5.86 -14.05
N VAL A 223 2.75 6.60 -13.00
CA VAL A 223 1.91 7.63 -12.36
C VAL A 223 2.65 8.95 -12.39
N GLU A 224 2.11 9.93 -13.10
CA GLU A 224 2.74 11.24 -13.24
C GLU A 224 2.92 11.90 -11.86
N PRO A 225 4.12 12.47 -11.54
CA PRO A 225 4.39 13.16 -10.26
C PRO A 225 3.39 14.29 -9.92
N ALA A 226 2.67 14.80 -10.91
CA ALA A 226 1.56 15.74 -10.75
C ALA A 226 0.43 15.20 -9.84
N ASN A 227 0.30 13.88 -9.68
CA ASN A 227 -0.63 13.27 -8.72
C ASN A 227 -0.29 13.66 -7.29
N SER A 228 0.97 13.62 -6.92
CA SER A 228 1.45 14.06 -5.60
C SER A 228 1.28 15.57 -5.41
N THR A 229 1.55 16.38 -6.43
CA THR A 229 1.28 17.83 -6.39
C THR A 229 -0.19 18.09 -6.11
N ARG A 230 -1.09 17.42 -6.83
CA ARG A 230 -2.54 17.51 -6.63
C ARG A 230 -2.94 17.16 -5.19
N LEU A 231 -2.38 16.08 -4.64
CA LEU A 231 -2.63 15.66 -3.25
C LEU A 231 -2.17 16.73 -2.26
N MET A 232 -0.93 17.24 -2.43
CA MET A 232 -0.37 18.26 -1.54
C MET A 232 -1.16 19.57 -1.56
N GLU A 233 -1.72 19.95 -2.70
CA GLU A 233 -2.55 21.15 -2.84
C GLU A 233 -3.93 20.97 -2.21
N ALA A 234 -4.56 19.80 -2.36
CA ALA A 234 -5.96 19.58 -2.05
C ALA A 234 -6.23 18.98 -0.66
N ALA A 235 -5.25 18.28 -0.06
CA ALA A 235 -5.43 17.70 1.26
C ALA A 235 -5.60 18.79 2.32
N GLY A 236 -6.60 18.60 3.21
CA GLY A 236 -6.92 19.49 4.32
C GLY A 236 -5.92 19.45 5.48
N SER A 237 -4.96 18.52 5.46
CA SER A 237 -3.92 18.41 6.47
C SER A 237 -3.09 19.70 6.57
N THR A 238 -2.88 20.18 7.80
CA THR A 238 -1.96 21.28 8.12
C THR A 238 -0.55 20.78 8.39
N ASP A 239 -0.39 19.48 8.64
CA ASP A 239 0.88 18.79 8.85
C ASP A 239 1.12 17.84 7.69
N LYS A 240 1.64 18.35 6.58
CA LYS A 240 1.90 17.59 5.37
C LYS A 240 3.28 17.90 4.80
N ARG A 241 4.00 16.85 4.43
CA ARG A 241 5.35 16.92 3.86
C ARG A 241 5.46 16.04 2.62
N GLN A 242 6.16 16.56 1.61
CA GLN A 242 6.54 15.79 0.42
C GLN A 242 8.05 15.59 0.38
N ILE A 243 8.47 14.38 -0.01
CA ILE A 243 9.87 14.02 -0.26
C ILE A 243 9.98 13.50 -1.69
N VAL A 244 10.95 14.00 -2.43
CA VAL A 244 11.26 13.52 -3.77
C VAL A 244 12.26 12.37 -3.68
N LEU A 245 11.93 11.25 -4.32
CA LEU A 245 12.80 10.09 -4.48
C LEU A 245 13.58 10.28 -5.80
N GLU A 246 14.89 10.49 -5.66
CA GLU A 246 15.74 10.93 -6.77
C GLU A 246 16.27 9.76 -7.61
N ASP A 247 16.31 8.56 -7.03
CA ASP A 247 16.94 7.39 -7.64
C ASP A 247 16.00 6.17 -7.76
N SER A 248 14.68 6.41 -7.85
CA SER A 248 13.69 5.35 -7.98
C SER A 248 12.64 5.70 -9.03
N TYR A 249 12.07 4.65 -9.66
CA TYR A 249 10.92 4.72 -10.53
C TYR A 249 9.62 4.45 -9.77
N HIS A 250 8.54 4.02 -10.46
CA HIS A 250 7.21 3.89 -9.85
C HIS A 250 7.18 2.98 -8.63
N VAL A 251 7.80 1.78 -8.71
CA VAL A 251 7.77 0.79 -7.62
C VAL A 251 8.91 1.06 -6.63
N ALA A 252 8.95 2.28 -6.10
CA ALA A 252 10.04 2.76 -5.25
C ALA A 252 10.23 1.94 -3.97
N THR A 253 9.21 1.19 -3.53
CA THR A 253 9.29 0.25 -2.39
C THR A 253 10.19 -0.96 -2.64
N MET A 254 10.65 -1.16 -3.88
CA MET A 254 11.59 -2.21 -4.27
C MET A 254 12.82 -1.64 -4.99
N ASP A 255 12.99 -0.31 -5.00
CA ASP A 255 13.99 0.40 -5.77
C ASP A 255 15.10 1.01 -4.89
N ASN A 256 15.95 1.84 -5.45
CA ASN A 256 17.17 2.37 -4.82
C ASN A 256 16.87 3.24 -3.59
N ASP A 257 15.79 4.06 -3.62
CA ASP A 257 15.39 4.91 -2.48
C ASP A 257 14.58 4.15 -1.40
N PHE A 258 14.46 2.83 -1.49
CA PHE A 258 13.74 2.03 -0.48
C PHE A 258 14.21 2.28 0.96
N PRO A 259 15.53 2.38 1.27
CA PRO A 259 15.98 2.70 2.62
C PRO A 259 15.47 4.07 3.12
N LEU A 260 15.36 5.06 2.24
CA LEU A 260 14.80 6.38 2.55
C LEU A 260 13.30 6.27 2.87
N ILE A 261 12.55 5.46 2.10
CA ILE A 261 11.12 5.24 2.37
C ILE A 261 10.91 4.67 3.78
N VAL A 262 11.68 3.66 4.17
CA VAL A 262 11.60 3.05 5.52
C VAL A 262 11.95 4.06 6.59
N SER A 263 13.10 4.75 6.46
CA SER A 263 13.59 5.70 7.47
C SER A 263 12.64 6.88 7.67
N GLU A 264 12.09 7.44 6.59
CA GLU A 264 11.15 8.56 6.65
C GLU A 264 9.77 8.13 7.18
N SER A 265 9.31 6.92 6.84
CA SER A 265 8.11 6.35 7.43
C SER A 265 8.24 6.17 8.93
N LEU A 266 9.37 5.64 9.42
CA LEU A 266 9.64 5.49 10.84
C LEU A 266 9.77 6.83 11.56
N ALA A 267 10.45 7.81 10.96
CA ALA A 267 10.57 9.16 11.52
C ALA A 267 9.18 9.82 11.63
N PHE A 268 8.34 9.66 10.61
CA PHE A 268 6.97 10.15 10.60
C PHE A 268 6.12 9.48 11.69
N VAL A 269 6.17 8.16 11.83
CA VAL A 269 5.45 7.44 12.89
C VAL A 269 5.89 7.92 14.27
N ARG A 270 7.19 8.04 14.53
CA ARG A 270 7.74 8.51 15.81
C ARG A 270 7.32 9.95 16.16
N ALA A 271 7.13 10.79 15.16
CA ALA A 271 6.69 12.18 15.37
C ALA A 271 5.20 12.26 15.78
N HIS A 272 4.39 11.25 15.43
CA HIS A 272 2.92 11.28 15.61
C HIS A 272 2.36 10.19 16.53
N ALA A 273 3.21 9.33 17.09
CA ALA A 273 2.81 8.35 18.09
C ALA A 273 3.94 8.11 19.11
N PRO A 274 3.62 7.93 20.41
CA PRO A 274 4.62 7.53 21.40
C PRO A 274 5.09 6.10 21.09
N MET A 275 6.34 5.97 20.66
CA MET A 275 7.00 4.67 20.50
C MET A 275 7.71 4.33 21.82
N SER A 276 7.46 3.14 22.37
CA SER A 276 8.24 2.65 23.51
C SER A 276 9.71 2.55 23.09
N THR A 277 10.56 3.32 23.71
CA THR A 277 12.02 3.11 23.63
C THR A 277 12.32 1.81 24.34
N GLY A 278 12.51 0.71 23.58
CA GLY A 278 12.95 -0.57 24.11
C GLY A 278 14.38 -0.48 24.66
#